data_ee0c63f2e116435c732d7d8b148fae03
#
_entry.id   ee0c63f2e116435c732d7d8b148fae03
#
_cell.length_a   1.000
_cell.length_b   1.000
_cell.length_c   1.000
_cell.angle_alpha   90.00
_cell.angle_beta   90.00
_cell.angle_gamma   90.00
#
_symmetry.space_group_name_H-M   'P 1'
#
loop_
_entity.id
_entity.type
_entity.pdbx_description
1 polymer ?
#
loop_
_entity_poly.entity_id
_entity_poly.type
_entity_poly.pdbx_seq_one_letter_code
_entity_poly.pdbx_strand_id
1 'polypeptide(L)'
;YLPDWHPYEDYRKGYAAQTELGGGVSLTNIHEIDYLYWIFGNIKTVFSVTGKFSDLQITADDFSYLLLEFKNKIIADVHLNFFQKSPSRFCKIIGTNGIIYCDLLTNNIKIYNSKKKKWSEYLKLKNYNYNDMYAEELQHFINCIKTNKKTINSINDSIHPLDVVINAKKSSKLKTPISLKLKE
;
A
#
# COMPACT_ATOMS: atom_id res chain seq x y z
N TYR A 1 5.49 13.26 3.42
CA TYR A 1 5.02 14.31 4.31
C TYR A 1 3.84 15.01 3.66
N LEU A 2 2.64 14.89 4.29
CA LEU A 2 1.38 15.35 3.67
C LEU A 2 1.42 16.83 3.22
N PRO A 3 1.97 17.77 3.98
CA PRO A 3 2.04 19.18 3.54
C PRO A 3 2.87 19.41 2.27
N ASP A 4 3.77 18.51 1.91
CA ASP A 4 4.64 18.67 0.75
C ASP A 4 4.08 18.01 -0.54
N TRP A 5 2.95 17.27 -0.44
CA TRP A 5 2.39 16.57 -1.61
C TRP A 5 1.90 17.54 -2.67
N HIS A 6 1.23 18.62 -2.24
CA HIS A 6 0.73 19.69 -3.09
C HIS A 6 1.10 21.02 -2.46
N PRO A 7 2.35 21.49 -2.59
CA PRO A 7 2.86 22.67 -1.86
C PRO A 7 2.17 23.99 -2.23
N TYR A 8 1.40 23.98 -3.32
CA TYR A 8 0.57 25.12 -3.77
C TYR A 8 -0.87 25.08 -3.22
N GLU A 9 -1.22 24.05 -2.44
CA GLU A 9 -2.53 23.87 -1.82
C GLU A 9 -2.43 23.86 -0.30
N ASP A 10 -3.50 24.27 0.37
CA ASP A 10 -3.62 24.04 1.81
C ASP A 10 -3.99 22.57 2.07
N TYR A 11 -3.01 21.74 2.47
CA TYR A 11 -3.19 20.32 2.73
C TYR A 11 -4.35 20.01 3.68
N ARG A 12 -4.70 20.96 4.60
CA ARG A 12 -5.78 20.80 5.59
C ARG A 12 -7.15 20.70 4.94
N LYS A 13 -7.30 21.26 3.73
CA LYS A 13 -8.55 21.27 2.95
C LYS A 13 -8.64 20.06 2.00
N GLY A 14 -7.53 19.40 1.74
CA GLY A 14 -7.49 18.21 0.89
C GLY A 14 -8.21 17.02 1.52
N TYR A 15 -8.76 16.13 0.67
CA TYR A 15 -9.49 14.94 1.14
C TYR A 15 -8.65 14.07 2.09
N ALA A 16 -7.34 13.95 1.84
CA ALA A 16 -6.43 13.11 2.62
C ALA A 16 -6.35 13.52 4.11
N ALA A 17 -6.57 14.83 4.39
CA ALA A 17 -6.57 15.38 5.74
C ALA A 17 -7.89 15.21 6.49
N GLN A 18 -8.99 14.86 5.80
CA GLN A 18 -10.34 14.94 6.36
C GLN A 18 -11.02 13.58 6.42
N THR A 19 -11.41 13.16 7.64
CA THR A 19 -12.14 11.90 7.85
C THR A 19 -13.45 11.85 7.07
N GLU A 20 -14.18 12.96 7.04
CA GLU A 20 -15.49 13.06 6.38
C GLU A 20 -15.42 12.85 4.87
N LEU A 21 -14.26 13.16 4.26
CA LEU A 21 -14.02 12.95 2.83
C LEU A 21 -13.38 11.58 2.53
N GLY A 22 -13.30 10.69 3.51
CA GLY A 22 -12.68 9.38 3.35
C GLY A 22 -11.15 9.42 3.40
N GLY A 23 -10.58 10.45 4.04
CA GLY A 23 -9.15 10.61 4.18
C GLY A 23 -8.52 9.73 5.26
N GLY A 24 -7.25 10.01 5.49
CA GLY A 24 -6.37 9.29 6.40
C GLY A 24 -5.33 8.44 5.69
N VAL A 25 -4.18 8.26 6.34
CA VAL A 25 -3.04 7.59 5.74
C VAL A 25 -3.35 6.16 5.32
N SER A 26 -4.19 5.46 6.08
CA SER A 26 -4.55 4.07 5.81
C SER A 26 -5.41 3.91 4.55
N LEU A 27 -6.34 4.83 4.29
CA LEU A 27 -7.18 4.81 3.09
C LEU A 27 -6.45 5.43 1.89
N THR A 28 -5.74 6.53 2.09
CA THR A 28 -5.03 7.21 1.01
C THR A 28 -3.88 6.36 0.44
N ASN A 29 -3.18 5.60 1.30
CA ASN A 29 -2.09 4.71 0.89
C ASN A 29 -2.53 3.23 0.82
N ILE A 30 -3.79 2.97 0.50
CA ILE A 30 -4.34 1.60 0.39
C ILE A 30 -3.60 0.72 -0.63
N HIS A 31 -2.95 1.33 -1.61
CA HIS A 31 -2.16 0.63 -2.61
C HIS A 31 -1.00 -0.20 -2.02
N GLU A 32 -0.53 0.11 -0.80
CA GLU A 32 0.46 -0.72 -0.12
C GLU A 32 -0.13 -2.08 0.32
N ILE A 33 -1.43 -2.11 0.62
CA ILE A 33 -2.16 -3.34 0.95
C ILE A 33 -2.59 -4.05 -0.33
N ASP A 34 -2.97 -3.28 -1.36
CA ASP A 34 -3.44 -3.81 -2.64
C ASP A 34 -2.36 -4.62 -3.35
N TYR A 35 -1.13 -4.12 -3.48
CA TYR A 35 -0.07 -4.91 -4.12
C TYR A 35 0.36 -6.12 -3.28
N LEU A 36 0.29 -6.06 -1.94
CA LEU A 36 0.53 -7.23 -1.10
C LEU A 36 -0.54 -8.31 -1.30
N TYR A 37 -1.81 -7.90 -1.40
CA TYR A 37 -2.90 -8.79 -1.77
C TYR A 37 -2.70 -9.42 -3.16
N TRP A 38 -2.32 -8.61 -4.14
CA TRP A 38 -2.02 -9.08 -5.51
C TRP A 38 -0.88 -10.11 -5.54
N ILE A 39 0.19 -9.90 -4.76
CA ILE A 39 1.36 -10.80 -4.75
C ILE A 39 1.10 -12.06 -3.93
N PHE A 40 0.45 -11.94 -2.76
CA PHE A 40 0.38 -13.01 -1.77
C PHE A 40 -1.02 -13.60 -1.58
N GLY A 41 -2.04 -13.00 -2.18
CA GLY A 41 -3.42 -13.46 -2.06
C GLY A 41 -4.14 -12.98 -0.81
N ASN A 42 -5.14 -13.73 -0.37
CA ASN A 42 -6.07 -13.32 0.68
C ASN A 42 -5.40 -13.10 2.04
N ILE A 43 -5.64 -11.93 2.62
CA ILE A 43 -5.31 -11.58 3.99
C ILE A 43 -6.40 -12.15 4.90
N LYS A 44 -6.00 -12.95 5.87
CA LYS A 44 -6.90 -13.68 6.79
C LYS A 44 -7.17 -12.90 8.07
N THR A 45 -6.14 -12.22 8.60
CA THR A 45 -6.21 -11.53 9.89
C THR A 45 -5.44 -10.22 9.80
N VAL A 46 -6.00 -9.18 10.41
CA VAL A 46 -5.32 -7.90 10.59
C VAL A 46 -5.30 -7.50 12.07
N PHE A 47 -4.14 -7.08 12.56
CA PHE A 47 -3.99 -6.31 13.79
C PHE A 47 -3.40 -4.96 13.46
N SER A 48 -3.86 -3.88 14.09
CA SER A 48 -3.29 -2.57 13.78
C SER A 48 -3.24 -1.61 14.97
N VAL A 49 -2.34 -0.62 14.83
CA VAL A 49 -2.36 0.62 15.58
C VAL A 49 -2.52 1.74 14.54
N THR A 50 -3.69 2.37 14.52
CA THR A 50 -4.05 3.40 13.55
C THR A 50 -4.69 4.57 14.29
N GLY A 51 -4.29 5.79 13.96
CA GLY A 51 -4.85 7.00 14.59
C GLY A 51 -4.09 8.26 14.20
N LYS A 52 -4.40 9.33 14.93
CA LYS A 52 -3.70 10.61 14.80
C LYS A 52 -2.64 10.71 15.91
N PHE A 53 -1.37 10.84 15.52
CA PHE A 53 -0.22 10.81 16.42
C PHE A 53 0.70 12.02 16.27
N SER A 54 0.53 12.84 15.25
CA SER A 54 1.35 14.03 15.01
C SER A 54 0.58 15.34 15.24
N ASP A 55 1.30 16.46 15.11
CA ASP A 55 0.76 17.81 15.21
C ASP A 55 0.17 18.32 13.89
N LEU A 56 0.06 17.49 12.85
CA LEU A 56 -0.59 17.86 11.61
C LEU A 56 -2.05 18.29 11.88
N GLN A 57 -2.48 19.39 11.27
CA GLN A 57 -3.83 19.92 11.43
C GLN A 57 -4.81 19.15 10.52
N ILE A 58 -5.11 17.92 10.88
CA ILE A 58 -6.00 17.02 10.16
C ILE A 58 -6.97 16.34 11.12
N THR A 59 -8.10 15.87 10.62
CA THR A 59 -9.10 15.10 11.38
C THR A 59 -8.94 13.59 11.18
N ALA A 60 -8.24 13.18 10.13
CA ALA A 60 -8.04 11.80 9.77
C ALA A 60 -6.82 11.17 10.47
N ASP A 61 -6.63 9.85 10.30
CA ASP A 61 -5.45 9.16 10.77
C ASP A 61 -4.20 9.60 9.99
N ASP A 62 -3.12 9.90 10.70
CA ASP A 62 -1.80 10.24 10.13
C ASP A 62 -0.76 9.15 10.32
N PHE A 63 -1.10 8.10 11.04
CA PHE A 63 -0.29 6.93 11.30
C PHE A 63 -1.11 5.66 11.20
N SER A 64 -0.55 4.64 10.57
CA SER A 64 -1.10 3.29 10.57
C SER A 64 0.02 2.25 10.50
N TYR A 65 0.06 1.37 11.50
CA TYR A 65 0.88 0.18 11.50
C TYR A 65 -0.02 -1.04 11.48
N LEU A 66 0.13 -1.91 10.47
CA LEU A 66 -0.67 -3.10 10.31
C LEU A 66 0.22 -4.35 10.37
N LEU A 67 -0.21 -5.34 11.11
CA LEU A 67 0.30 -6.70 11.05
C LEU A 67 -0.74 -7.56 10.34
N LEU A 68 -0.35 -8.15 9.21
CA LEU A 68 -1.21 -8.92 8.31
C LEU A 68 -0.80 -10.39 8.31
N GLU A 69 -1.75 -11.29 8.53
CA GLU A 69 -1.59 -12.72 8.33
C GLU A 69 -2.32 -13.15 7.06
N PHE A 70 -1.61 -13.76 6.13
CA PHE A 70 -2.18 -14.29 4.89
C PHE A 70 -2.63 -15.74 5.05
N LYS A 71 -3.53 -16.20 4.16
CA LYS A 71 -4.04 -17.59 4.14
C LYS A 71 -2.92 -18.63 3.99
N ASN A 72 -1.85 -18.29 3.27
CA ASN A 72 -0.69 -19.13 3.00
C ASN A 72 0.44 -19.03 4.05
N LYS A 73 0.13 -18.56 5.26
CA LYS A 73 1.07 -18.41 6.41
C LYS A 73 2.15 -17.35 6.20
N ILE A 74 2.01 -16.47 5.23
CA ILE A 74 2.87 -15.30 5.09
C ILE A 74 2.43 -14.26 6.13
N ILE A 75 3.40 -13.61 6.74
CA ILE A 75 3.20 -12.47 7.64
C ILE A 75 3.81 -11.24 6.99
N ALA A 76 3.07 -10.14 6.98
CA ALA A 76 3.58 -8.85 6.55
C ALA A 76 3.29 -7.78 7.59
N ASP A 77 4.19 -6.80 7.70
CA ASP A 77 3.98 -5.56 8.41
C ASP A 77 3.95 -4.40 7.41
N VAL A 78 3.02 -3.47 7.64
CA VAL A 78 2.87 -2.26 6.83
C VAL A 78 2.91 -1.06 7.73
N HIS A 79 3.83 -0.14 7.47
CA HIS A 79 3.98 1.11 8.21
C HIS A 79 3.70 2.28 7.29
N LEU A 80 2.68 3.05 7.62
CA LEU A 80 2.25 4.23 6.87
C LEU A 80 2.21 5.44 7.79
N ASN A 81 2.71 6.58 7.32
CA ASN A 81 2.54 7.83 8.05
C ASN A 81 2.57 9.05 7.12
N PHE A 82 1.96 10.17 7.58
CA PHE A 82 1.92 11.45 6.89
C PHE A 82 2.92 12.48 7.41
N PHE A 83 3.64 12.17 8.46
CA PHE A 83 4.50 13.14 9.16
C PHE A 83 6.01 12.92 8.96
N GLN A 84 6.41 11.90 8.23
CA GLN A 84 7.81 11.66 7.88
C GLN A 84 8.25 12.68 6.81
N LYS A 85 9.15 13.59 7.16
CA LYS A 85 9.61 14.68 6.28
C LYS A 85 10.51 14.20 5.16
N SER A 86 11.34 13.19 5.40
CA SER A 86 12.15 12.56 4.35
C SER A 86 11.36 11.38 3.76
N PRO A 87 10.93 11.46 2.48
CA PRO A 87 10.10 10.40 1.91
C PRO A 87 10.85 9.07 1.85
N SER A 88 10.15 7.99 2.16
CA SER A 88 10.62 6.63 1.90
C SER A 88 9.43 5.76 1.48
N ARG A 89 9.64 4.93 0.48
CA ARG A 89 8.65 3.95 0.02
C ARG A 89 9.35 2.72 -0.49
N PHE A 90 9.26 1.64 0.27
CA PHE A 90 9.95 0.39 -0.08
C PHE A 90 9.14 -0.83 0.35
N CYS A 91 9.40 -1.94 -0.32
CA CYS A 91 8.93 -3.26 0.09
C CYS A 91 10.12 -4.20 0.22
N LYS A 92 10.18 -4.95 1.32
CA LYS A 92 11.20 -5.98 1.55
C LYS A 92 10.53 -7.33 1.77
N ILE A 93 10.83 -8.29 0.90
CA ILE A 93 10.30 -9.66 0.98
C ILE A 93 11.44 -10.58 1.41
N ILE A 94 11.25 -11.31 2.51
CA ILE A 94 12.25 -12.23 3.05
C ILE A 94 11.74 -13.66 2.83
N GLY A 95 12.51 -14.44 2.11
CA GLY A 95 12.22 -15.84 1.84
C GLY A 95 13.42 -16.74 2.15
N THR A 96 13.22 -18.05 2.13
CA THR A 96 14.25 -19.05 2.42
C THR A 96 15.46 -18.99 1.48
N ASN A 97 15.26 -18.59 0.25
CA ASN A 97 16.32 -18.53 -0.77
C ASN A 97 16.99 -17.16 -0.92
N GLY A 98 16.46 -16.13 -0.22
CA GLY A 98 17.02 -14.78 -0.33
C GLY A 98 16.06 -13.69 0.09
N ILE A 99 16.42 -12.47 -0.27
CA ILE A 99 15.65 -11.25 0.04
C ILE A 99 15.43 -10.49 -1.26
N ILE A 100 14.22 -10.00 -1.46
CA ILE A 100 13.90 -8.99 -2.48
C ILE A 100 13.74 -7.66 -1.75
N TYR A 101 14.42 -6.63 -2.22
CA TYR A 101 14.26 -5.27 -1.78
C TYR A 101 13.86 -4.40 -2.95
N CYS A 102 12.69 -3.81 -2.88
CA CYS A 102 12.13 -2.91 -3.88
C CYS A 102 12.08 -1.51 -3.31
N ASP A 103 12.83 -0.57 -3.88
CA ASP A 103 12.73 0.85 -3.60
C ASP A 103 11.83 1.49 -4.66
N LEU A 104 10.64 1.92 -4.23
CA LEU A 104 9.61 2.46 -5.11
C LEU A 104 9.82 3.95 -5.43
N LEU A 105 10.70 4.65 -4.70
CA LEU A 105 11.06 6.03 -5.04
C LEU A 105 12.13 6.09 -6.13
N THR A 106 13.07 5.16 -6.08
CA THR A 106 14.18 5.10 -7.06
C THR A 106 13.96 4.07 -8.16
N ASN A 107 12.81 3.39 -8.16
CA ASN A 107 12.43 2.34 -9.11
C ASN A 107 13.51 1.27 -9.26
N ASN A 108 14.02 0.79 -8.11
CA ASN A 108 15.13 -0.15 -8.06
C ASN A 108 14.72 -1.43 -7.32
N ILE A 109 15.00 -2.58 -7.92
CA ILE A 109 14.84 -3.89 -7.28
C ILE A 109 16.20 -4.55 -7.13
N LYS A 110 16.53 -4.93 -5.89
CA LYS A 110 17.73 -5.70 -5.55
C LYS A 110 17.34 -7.05 -4.99
N ILE A 111 18.14 -8.06 -5.33
CA ILE A 111 17.95 -9.42 -4.83
C ILE A 111 19.21 -9.88 -4.09
N TYR A 112 19.03 -10.32 -2.86
CA TYR A 112 20.06 -11.06 -2.13
C TYR A 112 19.88 -12.55 -2.33
N ASN A 113 20.91 -13.22 -2.86
CA ASN A 113 20.91 -14.66 -3.01
C ASN A 113 21.60 -15.32 -1.80
N SER A 114 20.87 -16.14 -1.04
CA SER A 114 21.37 -16.78 0.18
C SER A 114 22.53 -17.75 -0.05
N LYS A 115 22.54 -18.47 -1.19
CA LYS A 115 23.62 -19.41 -1.53
C LYS A 115 24.90 -18.68 -1.91
N LYS A 116 24.80 -17.60 -2.68
CA LYS A 116 25.93 -16.77 -3.11
C LYS A 116 26.36 -15.73 -2.07
N LYS A 117 25.55 -15.52 -1.03
CA LYS A 117 25.72 -14.48 0.00
C LYS A 117 25.99 -13.10 -0.58
N LYS A 118 25.30 -12.75 -1.67
CA LYS A 118 25.56 -11.52 -2.44
C LYS A 118 24.28 -10.86 -2.87
N TRP A 119 24.28 -9.51 -2.84
CA TRP A 119 23.29 -8.67 -3.47
C TRP A 119 23.58 -8.49 -4.96
N SER A 120 22.55 -8.45 -5.78
CA SER A 120 22.60 -8.05 -7.18
C SER A 120 21.46 -7.10 -7.49
N GLU A 121 21.70 -6.15 -8.38
CA GLU A 121 20.63 -5.33 -8.95
C GLU A 121 19.87 -6.20 -9.95
N TYR A 122 18.55 -6.29 -9.81
CA TYR A 122 17.67 -7.04 -10.69
C TYR A 122 17.04 -6.14 -11.74
N LEU A 123 16.54 -4.98 -11.30
CA LEU A 123 15.90 -3.98 -12.16
C LEU A 123 16.24 -2.60 -11.64
N LYS A 124 16.53 -1.67 -12.56
CA LYS A 124 16.61 -0.25 -12.27
C LYS A 124 16.08 0.53 -13.45
N LEU A 125 14.93 1.16 -13.27
CA LEU A 125 14.33 2.00 -14.30
C LEU A 125 14.99 3.39 -14.24
N LYS A 126 15.78 3.72 -15.26
CA LYS A 126 16.34 5.06 -15.41
C LYS A 126 15.35 5.95 -16.16
N ASN A 127 15.20 7.20 -15.71
CA ASN A 127 14.35 8.20 -16.34
C ASN A 127 12.88 7.76 -16.49
N TYR A 128 12.36 7.02 -15.49
CA TYR A 128 10.97 6.59 -15.49
C TYR A 128 10.04 7.80 -15.37
N ASN A 129 9.12 7.93 -16.31
CA ASN A 129 8.10 8.97 -16.28
C ASN A 129 6.82 8.38 -15.66
N TYR A 130 6.41 8.89 -14.51
CA TYR A 130 5.20 8.42 -13.84
C TYR A 130 3.92 8.59 -14.67
N ASN A 131 3.89 9.54 -15.61
CA ASN A 131 2.76 9.68 -16.52
C ASN A 131 2.55 8.48 -17.43
N ASP A 132 3.61 7.74 -17.75
CA ASP A 132 3.51 6.56 -18.60
C ASP A 132 2.65 5.48 -17.93
N MET A 133 2.77 5.33 -16.59
CA MET A 133 1.94 4.41 -15.80
C MET A 133 0.45 4.74 -15.93
N TYR A 134 0.08 6.00 -15.81
CA TYR A 134 -1.33 6.43 -15.94
C TYR A 134 -1.83 6.28 -17.37
N ALA A 135 -0.98 6.56 -18.37
CA ALA A 135 -1.32 6.37 -19.77
C ALA A 135 -1.55 4.88 -20.10
N GLU A 136 -0.72 3.99 -19.59
CA GLU A 136 -0.86 2.53 -19.73
C GLU A 136 -2.12 2.01 -19.07
N GLU A 137 -2.43 2.48 -17.85
CA GLU A 137 -3.67 2.13 -17.14
C GLU A 137 -4.91 2.52 -17.95
N LEU A 138 -4.97 3.76 -18.42
CA LEU A 138 -6.07 4.24 -19.23
C LEU A 138 -6.18 3.48 -20.55
N GLN A 139 -5.06 3.22 -21.22
CA GLN A 139 -5.02 2.45 -22.47
C GLN A 139 -5.51 1.03 -22.25
N HIS A 140 -5.11 0.38 -21.14
CA HIS A 140 -5.60 -0.94 -20.76
C HIS A 140 -7.13 -0.93 -20.58
N PHE A 141 -7.67 0.03 -19.85
CA PHE A 141 -9.11 0.18 -19.61
C PHE A 141 -9.88 0.34 -20.91
N ILE A 142 -9.43 1.25 -21.79
CA ILE A 142 -10.04 1.47 -23.12
C ILE A 142 -10.00 0.20 -23.98
N ASN A 143 -8.88 -0.53 -23.95
CA ASN A 143 -8.75 -1.79 -24.68
C ASN A 143 -9.71 -2.86 -24.16
N CYS A 144 -9.91 -2.95 -22.85
CA CYS A 144 -10.86 -3.87 -22.24
C CYS A 144 -12.29 -3.57 -22.69
N ILE A 145 -12.68 -2.29 -22.77
CA ILE A 145 -13.99 -1.88 -23.31
C ILE A 145 -14.12 -2.31 -24.77
N LYS A 146 -13.15 -1.97 -25.63
CA LYS A 146 -13.17 -2.28 -27.07
C LYS A 146 -13.23 -3.78 -27.37
N THR A 147 -12.59 -4.59 -26.53
CA THR A 147 -12.49 -6.04 -26.73
C THR A 147 -13.44 -6.86 -25.87
N ASN A 148 -14.31 -6.19 -25.08
CA ASN A 148 -15.23 -6.81 -24.13
C ASN A 148 -14.51 -7.78 -23.15
N LYS A 149 -13.32 -7.41 -22.71
CA LYS A 149 -12.51 -8.16 -21.73
C LYS A 149 -12.59 -7.54 -20.35
N LYS A 150 -12.38 -8.37 -19.33
CA LYS A 150 -12.26 -7.88 -17.95
C LYS A 150 -10.93 -7.13 -17.78
N THR A 151 -10.93 -6.11 -16.94
CA THR A 151 -9.71 -5.43 -16.48
C THR A 151 -8.85 -6.36 -15.63
N ILE A 152 -7.54 -6.11 -15.57
CA ILE A 152 -6.60 -6.86 -14.71
C ILE A 152 -7.01 -6.73 -13.24
N ASN A 153 -7.40 -5.52 -12.83
CA ASN A 153 -7.94 -5.25 -11.50
C ASN A 153 -9.42 -4.88 -11.64
N SER A 154 -10.29 -5.67 -11.04
CA SER A 154 -11.73 -5.42 -11.06
C SER A 154 -12.20 -4.79 -9.74
N ILE A 155 -13.42 -4.22 -9.74
CA ILE A 155 -14.07 -3.73 -8.50
C ILE A 155 -14.09 -4.84 -7.42
N ASN A 156 -14.31 -6.09 -7.83
CA ASN A 156 -14.33 -7.21 -6.88
C ASN A 156 -12.96 -7.46 -6.25
N ASP A 157 -11.87 -7.25 -6.96
CA ASP A 157 -10.51 -7.39 -6.42
C ASP A 157 -10.21 -6.28 -5.42
N SER A 158 -10.69 -5.06 -5.67
CA SER A 158 -10.49 -3.89 -4.81
C SER A 158 -11.26 -3.94 -3.48
N ILE A 159 -12.30 -4.78 -3.37
CA ILE A 159 -13.09 -4.90 -2.12
C ILE A 159 -12.24 -5.45 -0.98
N HIS A 160 -11.38 -6.44 -1.23
CA HIS A 160 -10.61 -7.07 -0.17
C HIS A 160 -9.57 -6.12 0.48
N PRO A 161 -8.73 -5.38 -0.24
CA PRO A 161 -7.86 -4.37 0.36
C PRO A 161 -8.63 -3.30 1.17
N LEU A 162 -9.78 -2.87 0.68
CA LEU A 162 -10.62 -1.91 1.41
C LEU A 162 -11.16 -2.51 2.72
N ASP A 163 -11.63 -3.75 2.69
CA ASP A 163 -12.10 -4.47 3.88
C ASP A 163 -10.98 -4.64 4.92
N VAL A 164 -9.74 -4.90 4.46
CA VAL A 164 -8.56 -4.94 5.34
C VAL A 164 -8.37 -3.59 6.06
N VAL A 165 -8.43 -2.47 5.34
CA VAL A 165 -8.24 -1.14 5.95
C VAL A 165 -9.35 -0.80 6.94
N ILE A 166 -10.61 -1.09 6.60
CA ILE A 166 -11.75 -0.87 7.48
C ILE A 166 -11.59 -1.69 8.77
N ASN A 167 -11.22 -2.97 8.64
CA ASN A 167 -11.01 -3.84 9.78
C ASN A 167 -9.72 -3.50 10.56
N ALA A 168 -8.70 -2.94 9.92
CA ALA A 168 -7.53 -2.38 10.62
C ALA A 168 -7.94 -1.24 11.56
N LYS A 169 -8.74 -0.28 11.09
CA LYS A 169 -9.28 0.80 11.95
C LYS A 169 -10.10 0.24 13.11
N LYS A 170 -10.90 -0.80 12.87
CA LYS A 170 -11.66 -1.50 13.92
C LYS A 170 -10.74 -2.23 14.90
N SER A 171 -9.73 -2.94 14.42
CA SER A 171 -8.71 -3.62 15.23
C SER A 171 -8.00 -2.63 16.17
N SER A 172 -7.60 -1.48 15.64
CA SER A 172 -6.96 -0.42 16.43
C SER A 172 -7.84 0.09 17.57
N LYS A 173 -9.14 0.27 17.33
CA LYS A 173 -10.12 0.69 18.36
C LYS A 173 -10.32 -0.39 19.42
N LEU A 174 -10.48 -1.65 19.03
CA LEU A 174 -10.75 -2.79 19.92
C LEU A 174 -9.48 -3.34 20.58
N LYS A 175 -8.29 -2.94 20.12
CA LYS A 175 -6.98 -3.49 20.59
C LYS A 175 -6.87 -5.00 20.44
N THR A 176 -7.48 -5.58 19.39
CA THR A 176 -7.52 -7.01 19.15
C THR A 176 -7.39 -7.32 17.65
N PRO A 177 -6.80 -8.46 17.26
CA PRO A 177 -6.81 -8.91 15.88
C PRO A 177 -8.23 -9.14 15.36
N ILE A 178 -8.46 -8.84 14.09
CA ILE A 178 -9.73 -9.06 13.40
C ILE A 178 -9.52 -10.08 12.28
N SER A 179 -10.33 -11.14 12.30
CA SER A 179 -10.40 -12.09 11.19
C SER A 179 -11.27 -11.54 10.06
N LEU A 180 -10.79 -11.64 8.85
CA LEU A 180 -11.46 -11.19 7.64
C LEU A 180 -12.26 -12.32 7.01
N LYS A 181 -13.40 -11.98 6.40
CA LYS A 181 -14.14 -12.94 5.57
C LYS A 181 -13.35 -13.19 4.28
N LEU A 182 -12.91 -14.40 4.09
CA LEU A 182 -12.24 -14.80 2.85
C LEU A 182 -13.31 -14.99 1.78
N LYS A 183 -13.10 -14.42 0.59
CA LYS A 183 -13.85 -14.82 -0.58
C LYS A 183 -13.36 -16.21 -1.02
N GLU A 184 -14.27 -17.12 -1.26
CA GLU A 184 -14.02 -18.42 -1.87
C GLU A 184 -13.59 -18.28 -3.32
#